data_d8d974c9f9011db9353ef80c982a94c0
#
_entry.id   d8d974c9f9011db9353ef80c982a94c0
#
_cell.length_a   1.000
_cell.length_b   1.000
_cell.length_c   1.000
_cell.angle_alpha   90.00
_cell.angle_beta   90.00
_cell.angle_gamma   90.00
#
_symmetry.space_group_name_H-M   'P 1'
#
loop_
_entity.id
_entity.type
_entity.pdbx_description
1 polymer ?
#
loop_
_entity_poly.entity_id
_entity_poly.type
_entity_poly.pdbx_seq_one_letter_code
_entity_poly.pdbx_strand_id
1 'polypeptide(L)'
;MELLFVGLIAGTILAYFIFARFSIAKKRAGIQTQSTVLMEKIRSVCKLVTVEGDFAEIYHYESVKEKFFSLLKGKKKALILIDAKAHVGFDLSQVRLESDTKNKRIILSHFPKPKLLTIETDFKYYDKKEGWLNPMTSTDLTEINKEAKQYIIDKIPQSGLLESAGKELLSAISLMETVAQSIGWTLDYSSLEVTPINDKNILE
;
A
#
# COMPACT_ATOMS: atom_id res chain seq x y z
N MET A 1 6.25 -63.76 -37.64
CA MET A 1 5.22 -62.67 -37.54
C MET A 1 4.87 -62.33 -36.13
N GLU A 2 4.88 -63.28 -35.21
CA GLU A 2 4.53 -63.01 -33.78
C GLU A 2 5.44 -62.06 -33.04
N LEU A 3 6.75 -62.07 -33.29
CA LEU A 3 7.74 -61.14 -32.70
C LEU A 3 7.49 -59.69 -33.11
N LEU A 4 6.94 -59.43 -34.29
CA LEU A 4 6.60 -58.09 -34.76
C LEU A 4 5.40 -57.50 -33.97
N PHE A 5 4.40 -58.32 -33.66
CA PHE A 5 3.24 -57.92 -32.86
C PHE A 5 3.63 -57.61 -31.42
N VAL A 6 4.50 -58.44 -30.82
CA VAL A 6 5.00 -58.20 -29.45
C VAL A 6 5.80 -56.92 -29.37
N GLY A 7 6.66 -56.63 -30.36
CA GLY A 7 7.41 -55.38 -30.43
C GLY A 7 6.52 -54.15 -30.61
N LEU A 8 5.44 -54.24 -31.40
CA LEU A 8 4.49 -53.12 -31.60
C LEU A 8 3.69 -52.83 -30.34
N ILE A 9 3.25 -53.88 -29.62
CA ILE A 9 2.55 -53.70 -28.34
C ILE A 9 3.48 -53.07 -27.28
N ALA A 10 4.70 -53.60 -27.15
CA ALA A 10 5.66 -53.07 -26.20
C ALA A 10 6.03 -51.60 -26.52
N GLY A 11 6.19 -51.26 -27.81
CA GLY A 11 6.47 -49.87 -28.26
C GLY A 11 5.33 -48.88 -27.96
N THR A 12 4.07 -49.31 -28.18
CA THR A 12 2.90 -48.47 -27.88
C THR A 12 2.74 -48.23 -26.38
N ILE A 13 2.97 -49.27 -25.56
CA ILE A 13 2.94 -49.10 -24.09
C ILE A 13 4.04 -48.14 -23.62
N LEU A 14 5.25 -48.30 -24.13
CA LEU A 14 6.38 -47.43 -23.78
C LEU A 14 6.13 -45.96 -24.20
N ALA A 15 5.63 -45.76 -25.42
CA ALA A 15 5.28 -44.43 -25.93
C ALA A 15 4.15 -43.80 -25.10
N TYR A 16 3.14 -44.57 -24.69
CA TYR A 16 2.08 -44.08 -23.81
C TYR A 16 2.64 -43.60 -22.44
N PHE A 17 3.53 -44.37 -21.81
CA PHE A 17 4.14 -44.00 -20.55
C PHE A 17 5.02 -42.73 -20.65
N ILE A 18 5.80 -42.63 -21.72
CA ILE A 18 6.61 -41.45 -21.99
C ILE A 18 5.73 -40.21 -22.19
N PHE A 19 4.70 -40.34 -23.05
CA PHE A 19 3.77 -39.24 -23.32
C PHE A 19 2.99 -38.80 -22.06
N ALA A 20 2.52 -39.75 -21.26
CA ALA A 20 1.82 -39.48 -20.01
C ALA A 20 2.73 -38.71 -19.01
N ARG A 21 3.99 -39.10 -18.90
CA ARG A 21 4.94 -38.37 -18.03
C ARG A 21 5.23 -36.97 -18.52
N PHE A 22 5.41 -36.75 -19.82
CA PHE A 22 5.65 -35.41 -20.38
C PHE A 22 4.41 -34.53 -20.23
N SER A 23 3.20 -35.06 -20.39
CA SER A 23 1.96 -34.30 -20.22
C SER A 23 1.75 -33.82 -18.78
N ILE A 24 2.06 -34.67 -17.80
CA ILE A 24 1.98 -34.30 -16.37
C ILE A 24 2.99 -33.23 -16.00
N ALA A 25 4.22 -33.34 -16.50
CA ALA A 25 5.27 -32.35 -16.26
C ALA A 25 4.91 -30.96 -16.84
N LYS A 26 4.34 -30.95 -18.07
CA LYS A 26 3.90 -29.71 -18.74
C LYS A 26 2.73 -29.03 -18.00
N LYS A 27 1.77 -29.81 -17.48
CA LYS A 27 0.67 -29.27 -16.65
C LYS A 27 1.18 -28.66 -15.34
N ARG A 28 2.13 -29.31 -14.66
CA ARG A 28 2.73 -28.79 -13.41
C ARG A 28 3.49 -27.48 -13.63
N ALA A 29 4.27 -27.38 -14.68
CA ALA A 29 4.99 -26.17 -15.05
C ALA A 29 4.03 -24.99 -15.33
N GLY A 30 2.94 -25.24 -16.08
CA GLY A 30 1.93 -24.21 -16.36
C GLY A 30 1.22 -23.69 -15.11
N ILE A 31 0.87 -24.56 -14.16
CA ILE A 31 0.21 -24.17 -12.91
C ILE A 31 1.16 -23.34 -12.02
N GLN A 32 2.43 -23.73 -11.94
CA GLN A 32 3.42 -22.99 -11.15
C GLN A 32 3.67 -21.61 -11.73
N THR A 33 3.70 -21.46 -13.04
CA THR A 33 3.83 -20.16 -13.70
C THR A 33 2.64 -19.26 -13.42
N GLN A 34 1.41 -19.78 -13.46
CA GLN A 34 0.20 -19.01 -13.18
C GLN A 34 0.17 -18.47 -11.74
N SER A 35 0.56 -19.27 -10.74
CA SER A 35 0.62 -18.81 -9.35
C SER A 35 1.67 -17.72 -9.13
N THR A 36 2.84 -17.85 -9.75
CA THR A 36 3.91 -16.85 -9.66
C THR A 36 3.47 -15.53 -10.26
N VAL A 37 2.88 -15.57 -11.46
CA VAL A 37 2.36 -14.36 -12.14
C VAL A 37 1.25 -13.69 -11.32
N LEU A 38 0.36 -14.46 -10.69
CA LEU A 38 -0.70 -13.88 -9.86
C LEU A 38 -0.13 -13.22 -8.61
N MET A 39 0.77 -13.88 -7.89
CA MET A 39 1.42 -13.31 -6.71
C MET A 39 2.20 -12.04 -7.07
N GLU A 40 2.88 -12.04 -8.22
CA GLU A 40 3.58 -10.86 -8.73
C GLU A 40 2.60 -9.74 -9.08
N LYS A 41 1.46 -10.02 -9.71
CA LYS A 41 0.42 -9.03 -10.01
C LYS A 41 -0.19 -8.43 -8.74
N ILE A 42 -0.49 -9.23 -7.72
CA ILE A 42 -0.98 -8.71 -6.44
C ILE A 42 0.08 -7.79 -5.79
N ARG A 43 1.34 -8.19 -5.81
CA ARG A 43 2.45 -7.37 -5.26
C ARG A 43 2.76 -6.13 -6.10
N SER A 44 2.52 -6.17 -7.41
CA SER A 44 2.78 -5.03 -8.30
C SER A 44 1.81 -3.86 -8.09
N VAL A 45 0.63 -4.11 -7.50
CA VAL A 45 -0.23 -3.07 -6.95
C VAL A 45 0.36 -2.63 -5.60
N CYS A 46 1.43 -1.82 -5.64
CA CYS A 46 2.19 -1.46 -4.45
C CYS A 46 1.36 -0.75 -3.37
N LYS A 47 0.32 -0.01 -3.77
CA LYS A 47 -0.51 0.79 -2.86
C LYS A 47 -1.99 0.62 -3.20
N LEU A 48 -2.78 0.20 -2.23
CA LEU A 48 -4.23 0.13 -2.33
C LEU A 48 -4.84 1.23 -1.46
N VAL A 49 -5.30 2.31 -2.08
CA VAL A 49 -6.07 3.36 -1.40
C VAL A 49 -7.47 2.81 -1.12
N THR A 50 -7.90 2.88 0.11
CA THR A 50 -9.23 2.40 0.54
C THR A 50 -10.10 3.53 1.04
N VAL A 51 -9.50 4.60 1.60
CA VAL A 51 -10.21 5.76 2.13
C VAL A 51 -9.48 7.04 1.74
N GLU A 52 -10.25 8.06 1.39
CA GLU A 52 -9.77 9.41 1.18
C GLU A 52 -10.40 10.35 2.21
N GLY A 53 -9.62 11.30 2.71
CA GLY A 53 -10.07 12.32 3.65
C GLY A 53 -9.69 13.70 3.19
N ASP A 54 -10.66 14.61 3.19
CA ASP A 54 -10.43 16.02 2.89
C ASP A 54 -10.29 16.81 4.19
N PHE A 55 -9.26 17.66 4.25
CA PHE A 55 -8.97 18.55 5.37
C PHE A 55 -8.96 19.99 4.86
N ALA A 56 -9.64 20.86 5.61
CA ALA A 56 -9.58 22.30 5.41
C ALA A 56 -9.18 22.93 6.75
N GLU A 57 -7.95 23.40 6.86
CA GLU A 57 -7.37 23.83 8.13
C GLU A 57 -6.71 25.21 8.00
N ILE A 58 -6.71 25.96 9.09
CA ILE A 58 -5.97 27.22 9.18
C ILE A 58 -4.75 27.01 10.06
N TYR A 59 -3.58 27.20 9.45
CA TYR A 59 -2.30 27.11 10.15
C TYR A 59 -1.74 28.49 10.45
N HIS A 60 -1.41 28.71 11.71
CA HIS A 60 -0.79 29.94 12.19
C HIS A 60 0.71 29.72 12.35
N TYR A 61 1.50 30.36 11.49
CA TYR A 61 2.94 30.38 11.61
C TYR A 61 3.41 31.62 12.35
N GLU A 62 4.23 31.45 13.36
CA GLU A 62 4.95 32.53 14.03
C GLU A 62 6.39 32.14 14.27
N SER A 63 7.33 32.87 13.70
CA SER A 63 8.76 32.71 13.96
C SER A 63 9.36 33.97 14.54
N VAL A 64 10.07 33.80 15.66
CA VAL A 64 10.82 34.89 16.33
C VAL A 64 12.29 34.54 16.25
N LYS A 65 13.03 35.14 15.32
CA LYS A 65 14.49 34.99 15.28
C LYS A 65 15.12 36.03 16.21
N GLU A 66 15.71 35.60 17.31
CA GLU A 66 16.57 36.42 18.16
C GLU A 66 17.92 36.62 17.45
N LYS A 67 18.15 37.79 16.91
CA LYS A 67 19.50 38.18 16.47
C LYS A 67 20.26 38.77 17.64
N PHE A 68 21.60 38.63 17.63
CA PHE A 68 22.57 38.95 18.68
C PHE A 68 22.44 40.36 19.32
N PHE A 69 21.67 41.28 18.72
CA PHE A 69 21.23 42.54 19.30
C PHE A 69 19.74 42.42 19.66
N SER A 70 19.46 42.20 20.93
CA SER A 70 18.12 41.91 21.48
C SER A 70 17.08 43.04 21.34
N LEU A 71 17.43 44.16 20.75
CA LEU A 71 16.53 45.32 20.51
C LEU A 71 15.74 45.23 19.18
N LEU A 72 16.10 44.33 18.25
CA LEU A 72 15.46 44.22 16.93
C LEU A 72 14.87 42.85 16.73
N LYS A 73 13.76 42.55 17.42
CA LYS A 73 12.98 41.33 17.22
C LYS A 73 12.15 41.44 15.94
N GLY A 74 12.64 40.88 14.84
CA GLY A 74 11.86 40.75 13.62
C GLY A 74 10.92 39.52 13.73
N LYS A 75 9.62 39.72 14.01
CA LYS A 75 8.62 38.68 14.01
C LYS A 75 8.15 38.42 12.58
N LYS A 76 8.13 37.17 12.18
CA LYS A 76 7.45 36.70 10.94
C LYS A 76 6.19 36.00 11.36
N LYS A 77 5.05 36.36 10.75
CA LYS A 77 3.78 35.69 10.96
C LYS A 77 3.14 35.41 9.61
N ALA A 78 2.52 34.26 9.50
CA ALA A 78 1.68 33.93 8.35
C ALA A 78 0.42 33.21 8.79
N LEU A 79 -0.68 33.52 8.15
CA LEU A 79 -1.93 32.79 8.21
C LEU A 79 -2.09 32.03 6.90
N ILE A 80 -2.20 30.70 6.99
CA ILE A 80 -2.21 29.82 5.84
C ILE A 80 -3.47 28.98 5.91
N LEU A 81 -4.29 29.06 4.88
CA LEU A 81 -5.37 28.09 4.65
C LEU A 81 -4.76 26.89 3.93
N ILE A 82 -4.95 25.73 4.49
CA ILE A 82 -4.48 24.46 3.95
C ILE A 82 -5.68 23.66 3.50
N ASP A 83 -5.78 23.43 2.20
CA ASP A 83 -6.67 22.43 1.65
C ASP A 83 -5.85 21.16 1.39
N ALA A 84 -6.18 20.04 2.02
CA ALA A 84 -5.41 18.82 1.87
C ALA A 84 -6.32 17.60 1.63
N LYS A 85 -5.87 16.70 0.75
CA LYS A 85 -6.48 15.39 0.51
C LYS A 85 -5.51 14.30 0.92
N ALA A 86 -5.89 13.52 1.92
CA ALA A 86 -5.12 12.39 2.42
C ALA A 86 -5.66 11.09 1.83
N HIS A 87 -4.77 10.27 1.27
CA HIS A 87 -5.07 8.94 0.77
C HIS A 87 -4.52 7.91 1.75
N VAL A 88 -5.42 7.21 2.42
CA VAL A 88 -5.11 6.17 3.41
C VAL A 88 -5.44 4.81 2.84
N GLY A 89 -4.62 3.82 3.17
CA GLY A 89 -4.81 2.47 2.67
C GLY A 89 -3.65 1.55 3.01
N PHE A 90 -3.45 0.53 2.20
CA PHE A 90 -2.52 -0.55 2.47
C PHE A 90 -1.35 -0.56 1.47
N ASP A 91 -0.15 -0.81 1.98
CA ASP A 91 1.04 -1.06 1.17
C ASP A 91 1.14 -2.56 0.86
N LEU A 92 0.62 -2.94 -0.29
CA LEU A 92 0.54 -4.35 -0.69
C LEU A 92 1.90 -5.00 -0.97
N SER A 93 2.99 -4.21 -1.05
CA SER A 93 4.35 -4.75 -1.15
C SER A 93 4.75 -5.53 0.11
N GLN A 94 4.10 -5.25 1.24
CA GLN A 94 4.34 -5.91 2.53
C GLN A 94 3.46 -7.15 2.75
N VAL A 95 2.53 -7.44 1.86
CA VAL A 95 1.67 -8.63 1.93
C VAL A 95 2.51 -9.89 1.73
N ARG A 96 2.32 -10.88 2.59
CA ARG A 96 2.95 -12.20 2.45
C ARG A 96 1.96 -13.20 1.88
N LEU A 97 2.30 -13.69 0.69
CA LEU A 97 1.53 -14.67 -0.05
C LEU A 97 2.40 -15.91 -0.31
N GLU A 98 1.83 -17.08 -0.07
CA GLU A 98 2.41 -18.37 -0.40
C GLU A 98 1.49 -19.14 -1.34
N SER A 99 2.04 -19.94 -2.23
CA SER A 99 1.23 -20.75 -3.16
C SER A 99 1.29 -22.23 -2.84
N ASP A 100 0.12 -22.83 -2.61
CA ASP A 100 -0.06 -24.29 -2.61
C ASP A 100 -0.54 -24.73 -4.00
N THR A 101 0.40 -25.07 -4.86
CA THR A 101 0.12 -25.46 -6.25
C THR A 101 -0.64 -26.78 -6.37
N LYS A 102 -0.54 -27.66 -5.36
CA LYS A 102 -1.24 -28.95 -5.37
C LYS A 102 -2.75 -28.76 -5.22
N ASN A 103 -3.14 -27.87 -4.31
CA ASN A 103 -4.53 -27.59 -3.99
C ASN A 103 -5.05 -26.34 -4.69
N LYS A 104 -4.25 -25.68 -5.54
CA LYS A 104 -4.55 -24.40 -6.19
C LYS A 104 -5.02 -23.34 -5.19
N ARG A 105 -4.29 -23.21 -4.08
CA ARG A 105 -4.56 -22.21 -3.03
C ARG A 105 -3.45 -21.19 -2.96
N ILE A 106 -3.83 -19.96 -2.70
CA ILE A 106 -2.95 -18.88 -2.28
C ILE A 106 -3.21 -18.63 -0.81
N ILE A 107 -2.18 -18.76 0.00
CA ILE A 107 -2.25 -18.58 1.45
C ILE A 107 -1.80 -17.14 1.75
N LEU A 108 -2.69 -16.35 2.36
CA LEU A 108 -2.42 -14.99 2.85
C LEU A 108 -2.06 -15.08 4.32
N SER A 109 -0.76 -14.96 4.65
CA SER A 109 -0.26 -15.11 6.02
C SER A 109 -0.04 -13.77 6.74
N HIS A 110 0.13 -12.67 6.00
CA HIS A 110 0.30 -11.34 6.58
C HIS A 110 -0.29 -10.27 5.70
N PHE A 111 -1.03 -9.33 6.32
CA PHE A 111 -1.54 -8.13 5.69
C PHE A 111 -1.07 -6.91 6.50
N PRO A 112 -0.54 -5.85 5.84
CA PRO A 112 -0.01 -4.68 6.56
C PRO A 112 -1.13 -3.88 7.22
N LYS A 113 -0.79 -3.10 8.24
CA LYS A 113 -1.71 -2.12 8.82
C LYS A 113 -1.97 -0.97 7.83
N PRO A 114 -3.14 -0.33 7.87
CA PRO A 114 -3.40 0.85 7.06
C PRO A 114 -2.49 1.99 7.48
N LYS A 115 -2.06 2.78 6.49
CA LYS A 115 -1.20 3.95 6.71
C LYS A 115 -1.54 5.07 5.73
N LEU A 116 -1.06 6.27 6.01
CA LEU A 116 -1.05 7.34 5.03
C LEU A 116 -0.14 6.95 3.86
N LEU A 117 -0.72 6.84 2.66
CA LEU A 117 0.01 6.47 1.45
C LEU A 117 0.54 7.70 0.71
N THR A 118 -0.28 8.75 0.65
CA THR A 118 0.07 10.03 0.06
C THR A 118 -0.84 11.13 0.60
N ILE A 119 -0.37 12.37 0.51
CA ILE A 119 -1.13 13.56 0.85
C ILE A 119 -0.86 14.65 -0.19
N GLU A 120 -1.92 15.16 -0.78
CA GLU A 120 -1.91 16.32 -1.65
C GLU A 120 -2.25 17.55 -0.80
N THR A 121 -1.55 18.65 -0.98
CA THR A 121 -1.76 19.87 -0.20
C THR A 121 -1.74 21.09 -1.10
N ASP A 122 -2.73 21.96 -0.95
CA ASP A 122 -2.77 23.29 -1.52
C ASP A 122 -2.69 24.34 -0.38
N PHE A 123 -1.82 25.34 -0.55
CA PHE A 123 -1.55 26.36 0.47
C PHE A 123 -1.95 27.73 -0.03
N LYS A 124 -2.90 28.38 0.66
CA LYS A 124 -3.33 29.73 0.38
C LYS A 124 -2.91 30.66 1.51
N TYR A 125 -1.98 31.56 1.23
CA TYR A 125 -1.50 32.54 2.21
C TYR A 125 -2.48 33.70 2.32
N TYR A 126 -3.13 33.84 3.47
CA TYR A 126 -4.17 34.84 3.68
C TYR A 126 -3.61 36.15 4.24
N ASP A 127 -2.69 36.07 5.23
CA ASP A 127 -2.03 37.22 5.82
C ASP A 127 -0.56 36.92 6.04
N LYS A 128 0.31 37.81 5.56
CA LYS A 128 1.77 37.73 5.78
C LYS A 128 2.21 39.01 6.45
N LYS A 129 2.75 38.89 7.67
CA LYS A 129 3.36 40.01 8.38
C LYS A 129 4.84 39.74 8.56
N GLU A 130 5.64 40.62 8.02
CA GLU A 130 7.07 40.55 8.07
C GLU A 130 7.63 41.86 8.66
N GLY A 131 8.67 41.75 9.45
CA GLY A 131 9.38 42.93 9.97
C GLY A 131 10.20 43.56 8.87
N TRP A 132 10.28 44.88 8.84
CA TRP A 132 11.10 45.62 7.87
C TRP A 132 12.56 45.14 7.78
N LEU A 133 13.12 44.67 8.89
CA LEU A 133 14.49 44.12 8.96
C LEU A 133 14.57 42.59 8.78
N ASN A 134 13.47 41.91 8.58
CA ASN A 134 13.40 40.45 8.46
C ASN A 134 12.33 40.04 7.46
N PRO A 135 12.54 40.29 6.13
CA PRO A 135 11.58 39.91 5.11
C PRO A 135 11.48 38.39 5.01
N MET A 136 10.31 37.88 4.54
CA MET A 136 10.06 36.46 4.33
C MET A 136 10.78 36.02 3.06
N THR A 137 11.67 35.05 3.17
CA THR A 137 12.43 34.49 2.05
C THR A 137 11.74 33.26 1.44
N SER A 138 12.17 32.83 0.25
CA SER A 138 11.69 31.60 -0.37
C SER A 138 11.99 30.36 0.49
N THR A 139 13.09 30.37 1.22
CA THR A 139 13.46 29.32 2.19
C THR A 139 12.45 29.27 3.34
N ASP A 140 12.06 30.44 3.89
CA ASP A 140 11.04 30.50 4.94
C ASP A 140 9.71 29.93 4.44
N LEU A 141 9.29 30.26 3.22
CA LEU A 141 8.05 29.73 2.64
C LEU A 141 8.11 28.21 2.46
N THR A 142 9.25 27.66 2.06
CA THR A 142 9.44 26.21 1.95
C THR A 142 9.34 25.52 3.32
N GLU A 143 9.94 26.12 4.35
CA GLU A 143 9.87 25.61 5.72
C GLU A 143 8.43 25.66 6.27
N ILE A 144 7.74 26.76 6.06
CA ILE A 144 6.33 26.95 6.44
C ILE A 144 5.44 25.89 5.76
N ASN A 145 5.61 25.65 4.45
CA ASN A 145 4.84 24.65 3.76
C ASN A 145 5.11 23.24 4.30
N LYS A 146 6.36 22.93 4.66
CA LYS A 146 6.72 21.65 5.27
C LYS A 146 6.07 21.49 6.65
N GLU A 147 6.12 22.52 7.50
CA GLU A 147 5.49 22.51 8.81
C GLU A 147 3.97 22.40 8.71
N ALA A 148 3.35 23.19 7.81
CA ALA A 148 1.92 23.16 7.56
C ALA A 148 1.45 21.79 7.06
N LYS A 149 2.23 21.15 6.18
CA LYS A 149 1.96 19.78 5.73
C LYS A 149 2.08 18.78 6.89
N GLN A 150 3.12 18.91 7.72
CA GLN A 150 3.31 18.04 8.88
C GLN A 150 2.15 18.19 9.88
N TYR A 151 1.67 19.41 10.11
CA TYR A 151 0.52 19.68 10.95
C TYR A 151 -0.74 18.90 10.52
N ILE A 152 -1.00 18.78 9.21
CA ILE A 152 -2.11 17.95 8.71
C ILE A 152 -1.82 16.47 8.93
N ILE A 153 -0.58 16.01 8.65
CA ILE A 153 -0.19 14.62 8.85
C ILE A 153 -0.42 14.17 10.30
N ASP A 154 -0.07 15.03 11.26
CA ASP A 154 -0.21 14.75 12.69
C ASP A 154 -1.70 14.67 13.15
N LYS A 155 -2.62 15.23 12.38
CA LYS A 155 -4.07 15.13 12.61
C LYS A 155 -4.70 13.84 12.07
N ILE A 156 -4.08 13.20 11.09
CA ILE A 156 -4.65 12.01 10.44
C ILE A 156 -4.95 10.88 11.42
N PRO A 157 -4.10 10.52 12.40
CA PRO A 157 -4.41 9.48 13.36
C PRO A 157 -5.69 9.73 14.17
N GLN A 158 -6.03 11.01 14.42
CA GLN A 158 -7.18 11.42 15.21
C GLN A 158 -8.45 11.61 14.35
N SER A 159 -8.33 11.60 13.02
CA SER A 159 -9.45 11.83 12.10
C SER A 159 -10.37 10.63 11.90
N GLY A 160 -10.00 9.44 12.39
CA GLY A 160 -10.71 8.20 12.14
C GLY A 160 -10.46 7.57 10.75
N LEU A 161 -9.63 8.20 9.89
CA LEU A 161 -9.34 7.68 8.55
C LEU A 161 -8.63 6.32 8.58
N LEU A 162 -7.68 6.14 9.51
CA LEU A 162 -6.97 4.87 9.68
C LEU A 162 -7.92 3.75 10.13
N GLU A 163 -8.84 4.06 11.04
CA GLU A 163 -9.87 3.10 11.48
C GLU A 163 -10.81 2.74 10.33
N SER A 164 -11.28 3.74 9.58
CA SER A 164 -12.12 3.52 8.40
C SER A 164 -11.42 2.67 7.34
N ALA A 165 -10.13 2.93 7.08
CA ALA A 165 -9.33 2.10 6.16
C ALA A 165 -9.18 0.66 6.69
N GLY A 166 -9.08 0.48 8.00
CA GLY A 166 -9.05 -0.84 8.62
C GLY A 166 -10.35 -1.63 8.44
N LYS A 167 -11.51 -0.96 8.47
CA LYS A 167 -12.82 -1.60 8.20
C LYS A 167 -12.92 -2.07 6.75
N GLU A 168 -12.26 -1.37 5.82
CA GLU A 168 -12.21 -1.75 4.40
C GLU A 168 -11.23 -2.92 4.11
N LEU A 169 -10.54 -3.45 5.11
CA LEU A 169 -9.63 -4.59 4.94
C LEU A 169 -10.33 -5.80 4.31
N LEU A 170 -11.53 -6.11 4.76
CA LEU A 170 -12.29 -7.26 4.22
C LEU A 170 -12.64 -7.06 2.75
N SER A 171 -12.98 -5.84 2.34
CA SER A 171 -13.21 -5.48 0.94
C SER A 171 -11.96 -5.68 0.09
N ALA A 172 -10.79 -5.30 0.62
CA ALA A 172 -9.50 -5.50 -0.04
C ALA A 172 -9.17 -6.99 -0.20
N ILE A 173 -9.40 -7.81 0.83
CA ILE A 173 -9.21 -9.28 0.77
C ILE A 173 -10.17 -9.91 -0.23
N SER A 174 -11.45 -9.50 -0.25
CA SER A 174 -12.45 -9.98 -1.19
C SER A 174 -12.07 -9.69 -2.65
N LEU A 175 -11.48 -8.52 -2.92
CA LEU A 175 -10.93 -8.21 -4.24
C LEU A 175 -9.82 -9.18 -4.63
N MET A 176 -8.89 -9.48 -3.73
CA MET A 176 -7.83 -10.47 -3.98
C MET A 176 -8.39 -11.87 -4.22
N GLU A 177 -9.42 -12.27 -3.47
CA GLU A 177 -10.13 -13.53 -3.64
C GLU A 177 -10.76 -13.62 -5.04
N THR A 178 -11.45 -12.56 -5.48
CA THR A 178 -12.04 -12.48 -6.83
C THR A 178 -10.98 -12.65 -7.92
N VAL A 179 -9.81 -12.01 -7.76
CA VAL A 179 -8.69 -12.15 -8.69
C VAL A 179 -8.14 -13.58 -8.68
N ALA A 180 -8.01 -14.21 -7.52
CA ALA A 180 -7.58 -15.62 -7.43
C ALA A 180 -8.59 -16.57 -8.10
N GLN A 181 -9.88 -16.38 -7.85
CA GLN A 181 -10.96 -17.20 -8.42
C GLN A 181 -11.02 -17.09 -9.96
N SER A 182 -10.72 -15.90 -10.51
CA SER A 182 -10.73 -15.68 -11.97
C SER A 182 -9.77 -16.58 -12.74
N ILE A 183 -8.74 -17.12 -12.08
CA ILE A 183 -7.79 -18.09 -12.65
C ILE A 183 -7.95 -19.50 -12.08
N GLY A 184 -9.06 -19.78 -11.38
CA GLY A 184 -9.38 -21.08 -10.80
C GLY A 184 -8.54 -21.43 -9.56
N TRP A 185 -8.12 -20.43 -8.79
CA TRP A 185 -7.44 -20.56 -7.50
C TRP A 185 -8.34 -20.05 -6.36
N THR A 186 -8.09 -20.52 -5.15
CA THR A 186 -8.77 -20.04 -3.93
C THR A 186 -7.79 -19.23 -3.08
N LEU A 187 -8.28 -18.19 -2.42
CA LEU A 187 -7.54 -17.44 -1.41
C LEU A 187 -7.86 -18.01 -0.03
N ASP A 188 -6.84 -18.41 0.71
CA ASP A 188 -6.95 -18.88 2.08
C ASP A 188 -6.33 -17.82 2.99
N TYR A 189 -7.14 -17.17 3.80
CA TYR A 189 -6.76 -16.16 4.78
C TYR A 189 -7.11 -16.58 6.22
N SER A 190 -7.34 -17.86 6.44
CA SER A 190 -7.70 -18.40 7.77
C SER A 190 -6.62 -18.21 8.83
N SER A 191 -5.35 -18.08 8.40
CA SER A 191 -4.21 -17.82 9.27
C SER A 191 -3.95 -16.32 9.51
N LEU A 192 -4.77 -15.43 8.91
CA LEU A 192 -4.60 -14.00 9.07
C LEU A 192 -5.10 -13.56 10.44
N GLU A 193 -4.18 -13.16 11.32
CA GLU A 193 -4.54 -12.49 12.55
C GLU A 193 -5.00 -11.07 12.23
N VAL A 194 -6.30 -10.86 12.19
CA VAL A 194 -6.89 -9.51 12.10
C VAL A 194 -6.76 -8.89 13.50
N THR A 195 -5.64 -8.24 13.76
CA THR A 195 -5.47 -7.48 15.01
C THR A 195 -6.42 -6.28 14.97
N PRO A 196 -7.39 -6.18 15.88
CA PRO A 196 -8.24 -4.98 15.96
C PRO A 196 -7.35 -3.76 16.15
N ILE A 197 -7.61 -2.72 15.38
CA ILE A 197 -6.89 -1.46 15.47
C ILE A 197 -7.25 -0.84 16.80
N ASN A 198 -6.35 -0.97 17.78
CA ASN A 198 -6.50 -0.32 19.07
C ASN A 198 -5.70 0.98 19.00
N ASP A 199 -6.33 2.13 19.23
CA ASP A 199 -5.79 3.50 19.08
C ASP A 199 -4.46 3.78 19.80
N LYS A 200 -3.96 2.85 20.62
CA LYS A 200 -2.77 3.06 21.44
C LYS A 200 -1.43 2.76 20.76
N ASN A 201 -1.40 2.14 19.57
CA ASN A 201 -0.17 1.67 18.93
C ASN A 201 0.14 2.34 17.59
N ILE A 202 -0.39 3.54 17.35
CA ILE A 202 -0.25 4.22 16.04
C ILE A 202 0.97 5.17 15.99
N LEU A 203 1.71 5.30 17.09
CA LEU A 203 2.83 6.25 17.24
C LEU A 203 4.22 5.59 17.36
N GLU A 204 4.42 4.35 16.92
CA GLU A 204 5.75 3.72 16.79
C GLU A 204 6.13 3.50 15.32
#